data_a832053390d290d4fd8afbfa0cc3b827
#
_entry.id   a832053390d290d4fd8afbfa0cc3b827
#
_cell.length_a   1.000
_cell.length_b   1.000
_cell.length_c   1.000
_cell.angle_alpha   90.00
_cell.angle_beta   90.00
_cell.angle_gamma   90.00
#
_symmetry.space_group_name_H-M   'P 1'
#
loop_
_entity.id
_entity.type
_entity.pdbx_description
1 polymer ?
#
loop_
_entity_poly.entity_id
_entity_poly.type
_entity_poly.pdbx_seq_one_letter_code
_entity_poly.pdbx_strand_id
1 'polypeptide(L)'
;MARIEDIQVPLRDGAMMGAHVAYPDKAPVGAIIAIMEIWGVNDTMREHAQEFAKAGWITLVPDLFWRLEPGVELSDGNRDHWAKAIDLYYDFDYELGVQDMEDTASYLRSIEGGNGKVGTVGYCLGGKMGYLMCCRSDIDCAVAYYGTYIE
;
A
#
# COMPACT_ATOMS: atom_id res chain seq x y z
N MET A 1 2.07 0.44 -22.47
CA MET A 1 1.86 -0.45 -21.27
C MET A 1 2.36 0.30 -20.06
N ALA A 2 1.66 0.24 -18.94
CA ALA A 2 2.13 0.85 -17.70
C ALA A 2 3.54 0.34 -17.35
N ARG A 3 4.46 1.23 -16.96
CA ARG A 3 5.78 0.84 -16.43
C ARG A 3 5.56 0.28 -15.03
N ILE A 4 6.11 -0.88 -14.75
CA ILE A 4 5.96 -1.59 -13.49
C ILE A 4 7.34 -1.82 -12.90
N GLU A 5 7.52 -1.57 -11.61
CA GLU A 5 8.78 -1.75 -10.90
C GLU A 5 8.53 -2.24 -9.47
N ASP A 6 9.42 -3.08 -8.98
CA ASP A 6 9.56 -3.32 -7.55
C ASP A 6 10.67 -2.41 -7.02
N ILE A 7 10.36 -1.63 -5.99
CA ILE A 7 11.22 -0.57 -5.47
C ILE A 7 11.44 -0.71 -3.96
N GLN A 8 12.35 0.11 -3.44
CA GLN A 8 12.54 0.28 -2.02
C GLN A 8 12.16 1.71 -1.62
N VAL A 9 11.24 1.84 -0.67
CA VAL A 9 10.82 3.14 -0.11
C VAL A 9 11.67 3.45 1.10
N PRO A 10 12.40 4.58 1.13
CA PRO A 10 13.16 4.98 2.31
C PRO A 10 12.22 5.44 3.42
N LEU A 11 12.47 4.96 4.63
CA LEU A 11 11.69 5.28 5.81
C LEU A 11 12.46 6.19 6.77
N ARG A 12 11.74 6.94 7.61
CA ARG A 12 12.29 7.91 8.59
C ARG A 12 13.28 7.30 9.59
N ASP A 13 13.15 5.99 9.87
CA ASP A 13 14.03 5.24 10.76
C ASP A 13 15.33 4.76 10.08
N GLY A 14 15.51 5.07 8.79
CA GLY A 14 16.67 4.69 7.98
C GLY A 14 16.53 3.29 7.33
N ALA A 15 15.42 2.59 7.56
CA ALA A 15 15.12 1.33 6.90
C ALA A 15 14.59 1.55 5.47
N MET A 16 14.51 0.44 4.72
CA MET A 16 13.99 0.42 3.36
C MET A 16 12.86 -0.60 3.29
N MET A 17 11.66 -0.15 2.91
CA MET A 17 10.49 -1.01 2.76
C MET A 17 10.28 -1.37 1.29
N GLY A 18 10.08 -2.66 1.00
CA GLY A 18 9.71 -3.12 -0.34
C GLY A 18 8.33 -2.60 -0.78
N ALA A 19 8.19 -2.28 -2.05
CA ALA A 19 6.92 -1.89 -2.62
C ALA A 19 6.86 -2.21 -4.11
N HIS A 20 5.65 -2.46 -4.61
CA HIS A 20 5.35 -2.59 -6.03
C HIS A 20 4.76 -1.28 -6.55
N VAL A 21 5.25 -0.77 -7.68
CA VAL A 21 4.73 0.48 -8.25
C VAL A 21 4.38 0.30 -9.73
N ALA A 22 3.25 0.86 -10.12
CA ALA A 22 2.80 0.97 -11.50
C ALA A 22 2.63 2.45 -11.89
N TYR A 23 3.21 2.83 -13.00
CA TYR A 23 3.17 4.19 -13.53
C TYR A 23 2.24 4.29 -14.73
N PRO A 24 1.45 5.37 -14.86
CA PRO A 24 0.62 5.59 -16.04
C PRO A 24 1.48 5.90 -17.29
N ASP A 25 0.92 5.61 -18.45
CA ASP A 25 1.57 5.94 -19.75
C ASP A 25 1.56 7.45 -20.07
N LYS A 26 0.78 8.24 -19.35
CA LYS A 26 0.62 9.69 -19.53
C LYS A 26 0.99 10.42 -18.23
N ALA A 27 1.04 11.73 -18.29
CA ALA A 27 1.23 12.55 -17.10
C ALA A 27 0.22 12.15 -16.01
N PRO A 28 0.69 11.84 -14.79
CA PRO A 28 -0.17 11.33 -13.74
C PRO A 28 -1.16 12.38 -13.24
N VAL A 29 -2.38 11.94 -12.94
CA VAL A 29 -3.42 12.79 -12.32
C VAL A 29 -3.26 12.90 -10.81
N GLY A 30 -2.39 12.09 -10.21
CA GLY A 30 -2.06 12.02 -8.79
C GLY A 30 -1.42 10.67 -8.46
N ALA A 31 -1.25 10.40 -7.18
CA ALA A 31 -0.73 9.13 -6.71
C ALA A 31 -1.70 8.42 -5.75
N ILE A 32 -1.65 7.10 -5.73
CA ILE A 32 -2.43 6.24 -4.84
C ILE A 32 -1.48 5.29 -4.11
N ILE A 33 -1.65 5.19 -2.79
CA ILE A 33 -1.16 4.06 -2.02
C ILE A 33 -2.28 3.01 -2.01
N ALA A 34 -2.09 1.91 -2.72
CA ALA A 34 -3.03 0.78 -2.69
C ALA A 34 -2.61 -0.17 -1.56
N ILE A 35 -3.41 -0.20 -0.51
CA ILE A 35 -3.05 -0.88 0.73
C ILE A 35 -3.65 -2.29 0.76
N MET A 36 -2.77 -3.26 0.91
CA MET A 36 -3.06 -4.69 0.81
C MET A 36 -4.01 -5.22 1.89
N GLU A 37 -4.60 -6.35 1.61
CA GLU A 37 -5.25 -7.23 2.58
C GLU A 37 -4.19 -7.99 3.41
N ILE A 38 -4.61 -9.02 4.13
CA ILE A 38 -3.69 -9.86 4.92
C ILE A 38 -2.83 -10.83 4.07
N TRP A 39 -2.94 -10.73 2.74
CA TRP A 39 -2.28 -11.64 1.80
C TRP A 39 -0.94 -11.14 1.26
N GLY A 40 -0.51 -9.94 1.67
CA GLY A 40 0.71 -9.32 1.18
C GLY A 40 0.57 -8.68 -0.19
N VAL A 41 1.70 -8.37 -0.81
CA VAL A 41 1.77 -7.76 -2.15
C VAL A 41 1.64 -8.87 -3.21
N ASN A 42 0.48 -9.50 -3.25
CA ASN A 42 0.18 -10.62 -4.16
C ASN A 42 -0.27 -10.15 -5.55
N ASP A 43 -0.55 -11.10 -6.45
CA ASP A 43 -0.97 -10.81 -7.82
C ASP A 43 -2.20 -9.91 -7.89
N THR A 44 -3.19 -10.11 -7.01
CA THR A 44 -4.40 -9.26 -6.95
C THR A 44 -4.04 -7.80 -6.69
N MET A 45 -3.14 -7.53 -5.74
CA MET A 45 -2.71 -6.16 -5.44
C MET A 45 -1.89 -5.56 -6.59
N ARG A 46 -1.07 -6.37 -7.26
CA ARG A 46 -0.32 -5.96 -8.47
C ARG A 46 -1.26 -5.62 -9.63
N GLU A 47 -2.34 -6.40 -9.82
CA GLU A 47 -3.38 -6.11 -10.80
C GLU A 47 -4.11 -4.80 -10.48
N HIS A 48 -4.50 -4.57 -9.22
CA HIS A 48 -5.09 -3.29 -8.80
C HIS A 48 -4.18 -2.10 -9.10
N ALA A 49 -2.87 -2.22 -8.82
CA ALA A 49 -1.92 -1.17 -9.16
C ALA A 49 -1.91 -0.86 -10.66
N GLN A 50 -1.94 -1.89 -11.50
CA GLN A 50 -1.96 -1.72 -12.95
C GLN A 50 -3.27 -1.08 -13.44
N GLU A 51 -4.43 -1.46 -12.87
CA GLU A 51 -5.72 -0.88 -13.25
C GLU A 51 -5.80 0.61 -12.88
N PHE A 52 -5.33 1.00 -11.70
CA PHE A 52 -5.23 2.42 -11.34
C PHE A 52 -4.22 3.17 -12.22
N ALA A 53 -3.10 2.55 -12.59
CA ALA A 53 -2.14 3.16 -13.50
C ALA A 53 -2.74 3.38 -14.90
N LYS A 54 -3.51 2.44 -15.43
CA LYS A 54 -4.28 2.63 -16.68
C LYS A 54 -5.27 3.80 -16.60
N ALA A 55 -5.83 4.04 -15.41
CA ALA A 55 -6.72 5.17 -15.15
C ALA A 55 -5.96 6.51 -14.95
N GLY A 56 -4.64 6.50 -14.96
CA GLY A 56 -3.81 7.71 -14.91
C GLY A 56 -3.15 7.99 -13.56
N TRP A 57 -3.15 7.05 -12.62
CA TRP A 57 -2.56 7.23 -11.29
C TRP A 57 -1.18 6.56 -11.18
N ILE A 58 -0.22 7.23 -10.53
CA ILE A 58 0.93 6.50 -10.00
C ILE A 58 0.40 5.66 -8.84
N THR A 59 0.56 4.35 -8.89
CA THR A 59 0.00 3.48 -7.84
C THR A 59 1.10 2.64 -7.22
N LEU A 60 1.26 2.78 -5.92
CA LEU A 60 2.25 2.08 -5.11
C LEU A 60 1.55 1.15 -4.12
N VAL A 61 1.97 -0.10 -4.08
CA VAL A 61 1.52 -1.13 -3.12
C VAL A 61 2.67 -1.40 -2.17
N PRO A 62 2.63 -0.88 -0.94
CA PRO A 62 3.69 -1.13 0.05
C PRO A 62 3.56 -2.52 0.66
N ASP A 63 4.70 -3.13 1.00
CA ASP A 63 4.75 -4.36 1.77
C ASP A 63 4.54 -4.05 3.26
N LEU A 64 3.28 -4.03 3.72
CA LEU A 64 2.98 -3.69 5.13
C LEU A 64 3.60 -4.66 6.14
N PHE A 65 3.81 -5.90 5.75
CA PHE A 65 4.35 -6.92 6.65
C PHE A 65 5.88 -6.97 6.72
N TRP A 66 6.57 -6.06 6.00
CA TRP A 66 8.02 -6.08 5.88
C TRP A 66 8.79 -6.12 7.21
N ARG A 67 8.22 -5.52 8.28
CA ARG A 67 8.84 -5.52 9.62
C ARG A 67 8.73 -6.88 10.32
N LEU A 68 7.76 -7.69 9.94
CA LEU A 68 7.56 -9.06 10.44
C LEU A 68 8.23 -10.07 9.52
N GLU A 69 7.89 -10.04 8.25
CA GLU A 69 8.44 -10.89 7.20
C GLU A 69 8.38 -10.15 5.85
N PRO A 70 9.53 -9.76 5.27
CA PRO A 70 9.55 -9.11 3.95
C PRO A 70 9.10 -10.04 2.83
N GLY A 71 8.36 -9.49 1.85
CA GLY A 71 8.01 -10.20 0.62
C GLY A 71 6.92 -11.26 0.80
N VAL A 72 6.02 -11.08 1.75
CA VAL A 72 4.87 -11.98 1.92
C VAL A 72 3.94 -11.89 0.72
N GLU A 73 3.71 -13.03 0.08
CA GLU A 73 2.75 -13.22 -1.02
C GLU A 73 1.92 -14.47 -0.76
N LEU A 74 0.70 -14.28 -0.28
CA LEU A 74 -0.23 -15.34 0.09
C LEU A 74 -1.48 -15.31 -0.78
N SER A 75 -2.30 -16.36 -0.70
CA SER A 75 -3.55 -16.50 -1.44
C SER A 75 -4.65 -17.03 -0.51
N ASP A 76 -5.82 -16.45 -0.60
CA ASP A 76 -7.03 -16.91 0.10
C ASP A 76 -7.52 -18.28 -0.37
N GLY A 77 -7.19 -18.66 -1.60
CA GLY A 77 -7.49 -20.00 -2.15
C GLY A 77 -6.65 -21.13 -1.56
N ASN A 78 -5.57 -20.81 -0.82
CA ASN A 78 -4.70 -21.81 -0.20
C ASN A 78 -4.94 -21.88 1.31
N ARG A 79 -5.46 -23.03 1.80
CA ARG A 79 -5.76 -23.21 3.23
C ARG A 79 -4.57 -23.04 4.14
N ASP A 80 -3.38 -23.43 3.70
CA ASP A 80 -2.17 -23.35 4.52
C ASP A 80 -1.69 -21.90 4.68
N HIS A 81 -2.09 -20.99 3.78
CA HIS A 81 -1.78 -19.57 3.86
C HIS A 81 -2.60 -18.83 4.92
N TRP A 82 -3.81 -19.34 5.25
CA TRP A 82 -4.71 -18.66 6.19
C TRP A 82 -4.11 -18.52 7.59
N ALA A 83 -3.51 -19.56 8.13
CA ALA A 83 -2.90 -19.52 9.46
C ALA A 83 -1.81 -18.44 9.50
N LYS A 84 -0.91 -18.43 8.52
CA LYS A 84 0.17 -17.43 8.41
C LYS A 84 -0.37 -16.02 8.26
N ALA A 85 -1.37 -15.81 7.39
CA ALA A 85 -1.97 -14.50 7.18
C ALA A 85 -2.63 -13.96 8.46
N ILE A 86 -3.29 -14.81 9.22
CA ILE A 86 -3.91 -14.48 10.51
C ILE A 86 -2.84 -14.13 11.55
N ASP A 87 -1.76 -14.90 11.65
CA ASP A 87 -0.67 -14.61 12.59
C ASP A 87 -0.04 -13.23 12.27
N LEU A 88 0.28 -12.96 11.00
CA LEU A 88 0.81 -11.67 10.57
C LEU A 88 -0.16 -10.51 10.87
N TYR A 89 -1.47 -10.74 10.69
CA TYR A 89 -2.48 -9.74 11.00
C TYR A 89 -2.52 -9.37 12.48
N TYR A 90 -2.42 -10.35 13.38
CA TYR A 90 -2.44 -10.09 14.83
C TYR A 90 -1.13 -9.50 15.35
N ASP A 91 -0.01 -9.83 14.72
CA ASP A 91 1.31 -9.31 15.07
C ASP A 91 1.60 -7.92 14.46
N PHE A 92 0.74 -7.44 13.55
CA PHE A 92 0.94 -6.17 12.86
C PHE A 92 0.80 -4.97 13.79
N ASP A 93 1.85 -4.12 13.83
CA ASP A 93 1.86 -2.87 14.57
C ASP A 93 1.26 -1.73 13.73
N TYR A 94 0.05 -1.30 14.07
CA TYR A 94 -0.67 -0.25 13.37
C TYR A 94 -0.01 1.13 13.49
N GLU A 95 0.65 1.42 14.61
CA GLU A 95 1.32 2.71 14.80
C GLU A 95 2.55 2.84 13.89
N LEU A 96 3.37 1.80 13.82
CA LEU A 96 4.48 1.73 12.87
C LEU A 96 3.97 1.69 11.43
N GLY A 97 2.87 0.97 11.17
CA GLY A 97 2.24 0.93 9.85
C GLY A 97 1.80 2.32 9.37
N VAL A 98 1.21 3.14 10.23
CA VAL A 98 0.85 4.53 9.88
C VAL A 98 2.11 5.35 9.53
N GLN A 99 3.18 5.24 10.32
CA GLN A 99 4.43 5.94 10.03
C GLN A 99 5.03 5.51 8.69
N ASP A 100 5.06 4.21 8.39
CA ASP A 100 5.53 3.68 7.11
C ASP A 100 4.69 4.20 5.94
N MET A 101 3.37 4.34 6.12
CA MET A 101 2.48 4.91 5.10
C MET A 101 2.66 6.42 4.93
N GLU A 102 2.93 7.18 6.00
CA GLU A 102 3.28 8.61 5.90
C GLU A 102 4.58 8.81 5.10
N ASP A 103 5.59 7.96 5.35
CA ASP A 103 6.84 7.99 4.60
C ASP A 103 6.62 7.61 3.13
N THR A 104 5.75 6.64 2.88
CA THR A 104 5.31 6.27 1.52
C THR A 104 4.61 7.42 0.81
N ALA A 105 3.73 8.14 1.50
CA ALA A 105 3.07 9.33 0.95
C ALA A 105 4.09 10.44 0.63
N SER A 106 5.06 10.67 1.51
CA SER A 106 6.15 11.63 1.30
C SER A 106 7.00 11.25 0.09
N TYR A 107 7.34 9.97 -0.04
CA TYR A 107 8.04 9.44 -1.21
C TYR A 107 7.27 9.70 -2.51
N LEU A 108 5.97 9.36 -2.54
CA LEU A 108 5.13 9.58 -3.72
C LEU A 108 4.99 11.07 -4.09
N ARG A 109 4.92 11.97 -3.10
CA ARG A 109 4.91 13.41 -3.35
C ARG A 109 6.19 13.93 -3.98
N SER A 110 7.32 13.25 -3.74
CA SER A 110 8.63 13.63 -4.29
C SER A 110 8.89 13.09 -5.71
N ILE A 111 8.04 12.22 -6.24
CA ILE A 111 8.22 11.65 -7.58
C ILE A 111 8.12 12.75 -8.64
N GLU A 112 9.16 12.85 -9.47
CA GLU A 112 9.20 13.82 -10.57
C GLU A 112 8.05 13.58 -11.58
N GLY A 113 7.40 14.66 -11.97
CA GLY A 113 6.24 14.62 -12.88
C GLY A 113 4.91 14.33 -12.19
N GLY A 114 4.91 14.05 -10.89
CA GLY A 114 3.69 13.99 -10.07
C GLY A 114 3.12 15.38 -9.76
N ASN A 115 1.87 15.45 -9.33
CA ASN A 115 1.23 16.70 -8.92
C ASN A 115 1.26 16.93 -7.39
N GLY A 116 1.97 16.09 -6.64
CA GLY A 116 2.09 16.16 -5.17
C GLY A 116 0.85 15.69 -4.41
N LYS A 117 -0.22 15.26 -5.08
CA LYS A 117 -1.43 14.74 -4.45
C LYS A 117 -1.35 13.24 -4.27
N VAL A 118 -1.66 12.77 -3.05
CA VAL A 118 -1.60 11.34 -2.69
C VAL A 118 -2.84 10.95 -1.93
N GLY A 119 -3.56 9.96 -2.45
CA GLY A 119 -4.67 9.31 -1.77
C GLY A 119 -4.33 7.88 -1.36
N THR A 120 -5.18 7.27 -0.54
CA THR A 120 -5.11 5.85 -0.23
C THR A 120 -6.35 5.12 -0.71
N VAL A 121 -6.19 3.87 -1.15
CA VAL A 121 -7.27 2.92 -1.29
C VAL A 121 -6.85 1.63 -0.60
N GLY A 122 -7.64 1.17 0.35
CA GLY A 122 -7.27 0.02 1.15
C GLY A 122 -8.39 -1.00 1.28
N TYR A 123 -8.00 -2.26 1.45
CA TYR A 123 -8.89 -3.41 1.48
C TYR A 123 -8.65 -4.21 2.76
N CYS A 124 -9.70 -4.57 3.52
CA CYS A 124 -9.61 -5.34 4.76
C CYS A 124 -8.66 -4.68 5.79
N LEU A 125 -7.52 -5.27 6.13
CA LEU A 125 -6.44 -4.64 6.90
C LEU A 125 -6.07 -3.27 6.31
N GLY A 126 -5.90 -3.21 4.99
CA GLY A 126 -5.60 -1.96 4.27
C GLY A 126 -6.73 -0.94 4.34
N GLY A 127 -7.98 -1.37 4.46
CA GLY A 127 -9.12 -0.49 4.70
C GLY A 127 -9.02 0.20 6.05
N LYS A 128 -8.66 -0.53 7.12
CA LYS A 128 -8.37 0.06 8.43
C LYS A 128 -7.18 1.02 8.36
N MET A 129 -6.11 0.64 7.68
CA MET A 129 -4.94 1.51 7.51
C MET A 129 -5.30 2.80 6.76
N GLY A 130 -6.10 2.73 5.68
CA GLY A 130 -6.59 3.91 4.97
C GLY A 130 -7.41 4.84 5.86
N TYR A 131 -8.27 4.29 6.71
CA TYR A 131 -9.00 5.05 7.72
C TYR A 131 -8.05 5.73 8.71
N LEU A 132 -7.06 5.02 9.26
CA LEU A 132 -6.07 5.58 10.18
C LEU A 132 -5.25 6.69 9.51
N MET A 133 -4.87 6.52 8.25
CA MET A 133 -4.19 7.56 7.47
C MET A 133 -5.05 8.82 7.33
N CYS A 134 -6.35 8.67 7.08
CA CYS A 134 -7.28 9.79 7.01
C CYS A 134 -7.38 10.55 8.34
N CYS A 135 -7.31 9.84 9.46
CA CYS A 135 -7.44 10.44 10.80
C CYS A 135 -6.14 11.05 11.34
N ARG A 136 -4.96 10.57 10.90
CA ARG A 136 -3.68 10.82 11.58
C ARG A 136 -2.60 11.44 10.69
N SER A 137 -2.82 11.53 9.38
CA SER A 137 -1.86 12.07 8.43
C SER A 137 -2.43 13.20 7.59
N ASP A 138 -1.61 13.78 6.73
CA ASP A 138 -2.00 14.83 5.78
C ASP A 138 -2.38 14.28 4.40
N ILE A 139 -2.80 13.01 4.34
CA ILE A 139 -3.24 12.39 3.09
C ILE A 139 -4.40 13.18 2.46
N ASP A 140 -4.39 13.34 1.13
CA ASP A 140 -5.40 14.17 0.45
C ASP A 140 -6.80 13.53 0.45
N CYS A 141 -6.90 12.21 0.36
CA CYS A 141 -8.14 11.44 0.47
C CYS A 141 -7.89 9.97 0.79
N ALA A 142 -8.92 9.28 1.26
CA ALA A 142 -8.86 7.85 1.52
C ALA A 142 -10.16 7.16 1.12
N VAL A 143 -10.03 5.96 0.55
CA VAL A 143 -11.13 5.03 0.30
C VAL A 143 -10.83 3.74 1.06
N ALA A 144 -11.73 3.36 1.95
CA ALA A 144 -11.59 2.18 2.78
C ALA A 144 -12.66 1.15 2.44
N TYR A 145 -12.25 0.01 1.91
CA TYR A 145 -13.13 -1.12 1.66
C TYR A 145 -13.05 -2.11 2.81
N TYR A 146 -14.20 -2.43 3.40
CA TYR A 146 -14.37 -3.45 4.46
C TYR A 146 -13.25 -3.46 5.51
N GLY A 147 -12.87 -2.28 5.98
CA GLY A 147 -11.85 -2.13 7.01
C GLY A 147 -12.24 -2.87 8.29
N THR A 148 -11.26 -3.59 8.86
CA THR A 148 -11.47 -4.42 10.05
C THR A 148 -11.40 -3.56 11.31
N TYR A 149 -12.37 -3.74 12.23
CA TYR A 149 -12.40 -3.08 13.54
C TYR A 149 -12.17 -1.57 13.50
N ILE A 150 -13.00 -0.85 12.72
CA ILE A 150 -12.95 0.63 12.58
C ILE A 150 -13.81 1.33 13.66
N GLU A 151 -14.53 0.63 14.46
CA GLU A 151 -15.44 1.16 15.52
C GLU A 151 -14.73 1.98 16.60
#